data_fc872779ec0c50b512d93bedce7fcd54
#
_entry.id   fc872779ec0c50b512d93bedce7fcd54
#
_cell.length_a   1.000
_cell.length_b   1.000
_cell.length_c   1.000
_cell.angle_alpha   90.00
_cell.angle_beta   90.00
_cell.angle_gamma   90.00
#
_symmetry.space_group_name_H-M   'P 1'
#
loop_
_entity.id
_entity.type
_entity.pdbx_description
1 polymer ?
#
loop_
_entity_poly.entity_id
_entity_poly.type
_entity_poly.pdbx_seq_one_letter_code
_entity_poly.pdbx_strand_id
1 'polypeptide(L)'
;MARPQKEGIDYFPIDCQFSDEVKLIQAEFGLIGLGILIKLWQKIYGGKGFYTKWDDDVALVFASECGVGVSVVKEVVSACLRRGIFNRQKHDQYKVLTSEEIQERYAEATDRRTSQKIDGRYLLIDTPKNWVIADNNSINVDNNSENDDDNPQSKVNKSKLNNIHTTTTTACAKNVEKEEAPTLVEIYLYFKIEHGLIDSSDQANLFEAYNTKRSWDCLPDWKSAADLWVARINNRK
;
A
#
# COMPACT_ATOMS: atom_id res chain seq x y z
N MET A 1 21.58 24.91 22.29
CA MET A 1 20.44 24.01 21.92
C MET A 1 21.02 22.66 21.54
N ALA A 2 20.54 21.56 22.11
CA ALA A 2 20.97 20.22 21.75
C ALA A 2 20.47 19.90 20.33
N ARG A 3 21.32 19.30 19.48
CA ARG A 3 20.95 18.88 18.12
C ARG A 3 19.84 17.83 18.21
N PRO A 4 18.75 17.94 17.41
CA PRO A 4 17.71 16.91 17.41
C PRO A 4 18.32 15.54 17.13
N GLN A 5 17.92 14.54 17.90
CA GLN A 5 18.43 13.19 17.74
C GLN A 5 17.88 12.60 16.44
N LYS A 6 18.77 12.12 15.56
CA LYS A 6 18.39 11.51 14.30
C LYS A 6 17.75 10.14 14.56
N GLU A 7 16.51 9.93 14.16
CA GLU A 7 15.79 8.66 14.36
C GLU A 7 16.21 7.61 13.34
N GLY A 8 16.13 7.89 12.05
CA GLY A 8 16.47 6.97 10.97
C GLY A 8 17.98 6.75 10.75
N ILE A 9 18.30 5.91 9.77
CA ILE A 9 19.68 5.67 9.29
C ILE A 9 19.83 6.10 7.83
N ASP A 10 21.03 6.46 7.42
CA ASP A 10 21.31 6.98 6.08
C ASP A 10 21.49 5.89 5.04
N TYR A 11 21.88 4.69 5.47
CA TYR A 11 22.08 3.53 4.64
C TYR A 11 21.76 2.27 5.43
N PHE A 12 21.33 1.22 4.74
CA PHE A 12 21.12 -0.11 5.29
C PHE A 12 21.69 -1.15 4.33
N PRO A 13 22.21 -2.27 4.83
CA PRO A 13 22.72 -3.33 3.98
C PRO A 13 21.57 -4.06 3.28
N ILE A 14 21.78 -4.42 2.02
CA ILE A 14 20.93 -5.35 1.28
C ILE A 14 21.76 -6.62 1.05
N ASP A 15 21.21 -7.77 1.44
CA ASP A 15 21.88 -9.04 1.27
C ASP A 15 22.08 -9.38 -0.22
N CYS A 16 23.22 -9.96 -0.57
CA CYS A 16 23.47 -10.44 -1.92
C CYS A 16 22.57 -11.62 -2.30
N GLN A 17 22.08 -12.35 -1.30
CA GLN A 17 21.13 -13.45 -1.47
C GLN A 17 19.86 -13.11 -0.68
N PHE A 18 18.78 -12.93 -1.39
CA PHE A 18 17.48 -12.71 -0.77
C PHE A 18 16.94 -13.99 -0.13
N SER A 19 16.18 -13.84 0.94
CA SER A 19 15.40 -14.92 1.55
C SER A 19 14.38 -15.48 0.54
N ASP A 20 13.85 -16.65 0.83
CA ASP A 20 12.91 -17.31 -0.08
C ASP A 20 11.59 -16.53 -0.18
N GLU A 21 11.18 -15.84 0.89
CA GLU A 21 10.00 -14.96 0.91
C GLU A 21 10.18 -13.80 -0.07
N VAL A 22 11.36 -13.17 -0.09
CA VAL A 22 11.67 -12.07 -1.01
C VAL A 22 11.78 -12.57 -2.46
N LYS A 23 12.36 -13.76 -2.68
CA LYS A 23 12.39 -14.40 -4.01
C LYS A 23 10.98 -14.68 -4.53
N LEU A 24 10.06 -15.08 -3.64
CA LEU A 24 8.65 -15.29 -4.00
C LEU A 24 7.94 -13.99 -4.39
N ILE A 25 8.25 -12.86 -3.72
CA ILE A 25 7.77 -11.54 -4.16
C ILE A 25 8.30 -11.20 -5.55
N GLN A 26 9.58 -11.44 -5.79
CA GLN A 26 10.17 -11.22 -7.11
C GLN A 26 9.57 -12.14 -8.18
N ALA A 27 9.25 -13.38 -7.85
CA ALA A 27 8.63 -14.33 -8.78
C ALA A 27 7.19 -13.91 -9.13
N GLU A 28 6.43 -13.39 -8.15
CA GLU A 28 5.01 -12.99 -8.33
C GLU A 28 4.88 -11.62 -9.03
N PHE A 29 5.73 -10.64 -8.67
CA PHE A 29 5.60 -9.24 -9.13
C PHE A 29 6.78 -8.75 -9.97
N GLY A 30 7.74 -9.63 -10.27
CA GLY A 30 8.94 -9.27 -11.02
C GLY A 30 9.83 -8.25 -10.29
N LEU A 31 10.63 -7.51 -11.07
CA LEU A 31 11.51 -6.47 -10.53
C LEU A 31 10.73 -5.28 -9.94
N ILE A 32 9.50 -5.07 -10.36
CA ILE A 32 8.65 -4.00 -9.80
C ILE A 32 8.35 -4.32 -8.33
N GLY A 33 7.94 -5.55 -8.02
CA GLY A 33 7.67 -5.96 -6.65
C GLY A 33 8.91 -5.87 -5.76
N LEU A 34 10.06 -6.31 -6.25
CA LEU A 34 11.33 -6.16 -5.54
C LEU A 34 11.69 -4.68 -5.33
N GLY A 35 11.52 -3.85 -6.36
CA GLY A 35 11.76 -2.41 -6.27
C GLY A 35 10.89 -1.72 -5.23
N ILE A 36 9.59 -2.07 -5.18
CA ILE A 36 8.64 -1.58 -4.17
C ILE A 36 9.10 -2.00 -2.77
N LEU A 37 9.51 -3.26 -2.57
CA LEU A 37 9.97 -3.76 -1.29
C LEU A 37 11.23 -3.02 -0.80
N ILE A 38 12.21 -2.79 -1.68
CA ILE A 38 13.41 -2.01 -1.36
C ILE A 38 13.04 -0.57 -0.99
N LYS A 39 12.12 0.04 -1.71
CA LYS A 39 11.61 1.39 -1.39
C LYS A 39 10.87 1.44 -0.05
N LEU A 40 10.14 0.38 0.32
CA LEU A 40 9.52 0.26 1.65
C LEU A 40 10.58 0.20 2.75
N TRP A 41 11.62 -0.60 2.57
CA TRP A 41 12.75 -0.64 3.50
C TRP A 41 13.44 0.72 3.61
N GLN A 42 13.67 1.43 2.50
CA GLN A 42 14.20 2.79 2.53
C GLN A 42 13.30 3.74 3.34
N LYS A 43 11.98 3.66 3.18
CA LYS A 43 11.01 4.47 3.93
C LYS A 43 11.04 4.14 5.43
N ILE A 44 11.14 2.86 5.78
CA ILE A 44 11.22 2.41 7.18
C ILE A 44 12.53 2.89 7.83
N TYR A 45 13.67 2.51 7.25
CA TYR A 45 14.98 2.80 7.81
C TYR A 45 15.34 4.29 7.79
N GLY A 46 14.99 5.00 6.74
CA GLY A 46 15.20 6.44 6.63
C GLY A 46 14.28 7.29 7.50
N GLY A 47 13.13 6.75 7.88
CA GLY A 47 12.15 7.41 8.73
C GLY A 47 12.38 7.14 10.23
N LYS A 48 11.53 6.30 10.80
CA LYS A 48 11.61 5.90 12.23
C LYS A 48 12.64 4.81 12.50
N GLY A 49 13.15 4.16 11.47
CA GLY A 49 14.20 3.15 11.52
C GLY A 49 13.68 1.73 11.68
N PHE A 50 12.68 1.49 12.50
CA PHE A 50 12.20 0.15 12.84
C PHE A 50 10.74 -0.10 12.47
N TYR A 51 9.98 0.92 12.05
CA TYR A 51 8.62 0.83 11.54
C TYR A 51 8.27 2.01 10.64
N THR A 52 7.21 1.88 9.87
CA THR A 52 6.52 3.00 9.22
C THR A 52 5.01 2.83 9.35
N LYS A 53 4.27 3.94 9.50
CA LYS A 53 2.82 3.92 9.39
C LYS A 53 2.42 3.57 7.97
N TRP A 54 1.33 2.83 7.85
CA TRP A 54 0.86 2.35 6.57
C TRP A 54 -0.67 2.37 6.53
N ASP A 55 -1.20 3.42 5.97
CA ASP A 55 -2.61 3.61 5.67
C ASP A 55 -2.81 3.88 4.17
N ASP A 56 -4.04 4.07 3.75
CA ASP A 56 -4.38 4.28 2.35
C ASP A 56 -3.76 5.56 1.77
N ASP A 57 -3.67 6.63 2.55
CA ASP A 57 -3.08 7.89 2.12
C ASP A 57 -1.55 7.75 1.95
N VAL A 58 -0.89 7.08 2.91
CA VAL A 58 0.55 6.77 2.81
C VAL A 58 0.82 5.87 1.61
N ALA A 59 -0.04 4.88 1.34
CA ALA A 59 0.09 4.01 0.19
C ALA A 59 -0.05 4.78 -1.13
N LEU A 60 -0.97 5.75 -1.21
CA LEU A 60 -1.16 6.60 -2.38
C LEU A 60 0.06 7.48 -2.67
N VAL A 61 0.57 8.18 -1.65
CA VAL A 61 1.78 9.01 -1.78
C VAL A 61 2.98 8.16 -2.18
N PHE A 62 3.16 7.02 -1.53
CA PHE A 62 4.25 6.10 -1.81
C PHE A 62 4.19 5.52 -3.24
N ALA A 63 3.01 5.19 -3.73
CA ALA A 63 2.81 4.73 -5.10
C ALA A 63 3.23 5.80 -6.12
N SER A 64 2.88 7.07 -5.86
CA SER A 64 3.32 8.21 -6.68
C SER A 64 4.85 8.38 -6.67
N GLU A 65 5.49 8.22 -5.49
CA GLU A 65 6.96 8.26 -5.37
C GLU A 65 7.67 7.12 -6.13
N CYS A 66 7.01 5.96 -6.22
CA CYS A 66 7.52 4.80 -6.95
C CYS A 66 7.22 4.83 -8.45
N GLY A 67 6.31 5.72 -8.89
CA GLY A 67 5.86 5.78 -10.29
C GLY A 67 5.02 4.56 -10.71
N VAL A 68 4.28 3.95 -9.75
CA VAL A 68 3.43 2.78 -10.00
C VAL A 68 2.00 3.03 -9.50
N GLY A 69 1.04 2.23 -9.96
CA GLY A 69 -0.33 2.30 -9.46
C GLY A 69 -0.44 1.92 -7.99
N VAL A 70 -1.35 2.57 -7.26
CA VAL A 70 -1.57 2.31 -5.83
C VAL A 70 -2.06 0.89 -5.56
N SER A 71 -2.83 0.28 -6.48
CA SER A 71 -3.26 -1.11 -6.40
C SER A 71 -2.08 -2.07 -6.40
N VAL A 72 -1.09 -1.86 -7.29
CA VAL A 72 0.14 -2.67 -7.33
C VAL A 72 0.89 -2.62 -6.01
N VAL A 73 1.02 -1.41 -5.42
CA VAL A 73 1.68 -1.25 -4.11
C VAL A 73 0.92 -2.00 -3.02
N LYS A 74 -0.42 -1.88 -2.99
CA LYS A 74 -1.27 -2.57 -2.01
C LYS A 74 -1.18 -4.09 -2.15
N GLU A 75 -1.15 -4.62 -3.37
CA GLU A 75 -0.99 -6.05 -3.64
C GLU A 75 0.38 -6.56 -3.18
N VAL A 76 1.46 -5.85 -3.51
CA VAL A 76 2.81 -6.21 -3.05
C VAL A 76 2.88 -6.20 -1.51
N VAL A 77 2.35 -5.17 -0.84
CA VAL A 77 2.31 -5.11 0.63
C VAL A 77 1.48 -6.26 1.21
N SER A 78 0.32 -6.56 0.62
CA SER A 78 -0.51 -7.70 1.01
C SER A 78 0.23 -9.03 0.88
N ALA A 79 0.98 -9.22 -0.22
CA ALA A 79 1.81 -10.38 -0.43
C ALA A 79 2.97 -10.46 0.59
N CYS A 80 3.61 -9.34 0.91
CA CYS A 80 4.66 -9.27 1.94
C CYS A 80 4.11 -9.64 3.33
N LEU A 81 2.92 -9.17 3.68
CA LEU A 81 2.23 -9.53 4.93
C LEU A 81 1.85 -11.02 4.96
N ARG A 82 1.38 -11.56 3.84
CA ARG A 82 1.02 -12.97 3.70
C ARG A 82 2.23 -13.91 3.86
N ARG A 83 3.41 -13.47 3.40
CA ARG A 83 4.67 -14.22 3.46
C ARG A 83 5.53 -13.95 4.69
N GLY A 84 5.07 -13.10 5.61
CA GLY A 84 5.78 -12.82 6.86
C GLY A 84 6.96 -11.84 6.75
N ILE A 85 7.19 -11.22 5.58
CA ILE A 85 8.21 -10.15 5.41
C ILE A 85 7.89 -8.97 6.35
N PHE A 86 6.60 -8.69 6.56
CA PHE A 86 6.11 -7.77 7.58
C PHE A 86 5.19 -8.50 8.56
N ASN A 87 5.23 -8.07 9.82
CA ASN A 87 4.40 -8.65 10.88
C ASN A 87 2.93 -8.27 10.70
N ARG A 88 2.09 -9.28 10.43
CA ARG A 88 0.67 -9.09 10.17
C ARG A 88 -0.10 -8.57 11.38
N GLN A 89 0.21 -9.05 12.59
CA GLN A 89 -0.49 -8.61 13.81
C GLN A 89 -0.28 -7.12 14.06
N LYS A 90 0.97 -6.62 13.93
CA LYS A 90 1.27 -5.20 14.09
C LYS A 90 0.62 -4.35 12.99
N HIS A 91 0.56 -4.87 11.76
CA HIS A 91 -0.15 -4.20 10.68
C HIS A 91 -1.66 -4.10 10.95
N ASP A 92 -2.30 -5.21 11.34
CA ASP A 92 -3.75 -5.23 11.54
C ASP A 92 -4.17 -4.37 12.74
N GLN A 93 -3.38 -4.38 13.82
CA GLN A 93 -3.67 -3.66 15.07
C GLN A 93 -3.34 -2.17 14.99
N TYR A 94 -2.21 -1.80 14.37
CA TYR A 94 -1.66 -0.43 14.46
C TYR A 94 -1.47 0.25 13.10
N LYS A 95 -1.75 -0.44 12.00
CA LYS A 95 -1.49 0.05 10.65
C LYS A 95 -0.04 0.50 10.46
N VAL A 96 0.89 -0.39 10.83
CA VAL A 96 2.33 -0.18 10.68
C VAL A 96 2.97 -1.35 9.93
N LEU A 97 4.03 -1.07 9.19
CA LEU A 97 4.91 -2.08 8.59
C LEU A 97 6.17 -2.16 9.43
N THR A 98 6.44 -3.34 9.96
CA THR A 98 7.62 -3.71 10.74
C THR A 98 7.81 -5.21 10.70
N SER A 99 9.00 -5.71 11.05
CA SER A 99 9.29 -7.12 11.31
C SER A 99 10.43 -7.25 12.31
N GLU A 100 10.62 -8.44 12.88
CA GLU A 100 11.73 -8.73 13.77
C GLU A 100 13.07 -8.45 13.09
N GLU A 101 13.26 -8.94 11.88
CA GLU A 101 14.47 -8.73 11.08
C GLU A 101 14.79 -7.23 10.86
N ILE A 102 13.77 -6.41 10.55
CA ILE A 102 13.93 -4.96 10.41
C ILE A 102 14.41 -4.34 11.72
N GLN A 103 13.84 -4.76 12.84
CA GLN A 103 14.18 -4.23 14.16
C GLN A 103 15.58 -4.66 14.61
N GLU A 104 15.97 -5.91 14.37
CA GLU A 104 17.32 -6.41 14.65
C GLU A 104 18.37 -5.65 13.85
N ARG A 105 18.19 -5.50 12.55
CA ARG A 105 19.10 -4.74 11.68
C ARG A 105 19.20 -3.27 12.10
N TYR A 106 18.08 -2.66 12.50
CA TYR A 106 18.08 -1.29 13.00
C TYR A 106 18.80 -1.19 14.36
N ALA A 107 18.60 -2.15 15.25
CA ALA A 107 19.30 -2.22 16.54
C ALA A 107 20.81 -2.31 16.35
N GLU A 108 21.28 -3.20 15.47
CA GLU A 108 22.71 -3.33 15.11
C GLU A 108 23.28 -2.02 14.54
N ALA A 109 22.55 -1.41 13.60
CA ALA A 109 22.99 -0.17 12.95
C ALA A 109 23.05 1.01 13.93
N THR A 110 22.30 0.96 15.02
CA THR A 110 22.21 2.03 16.02
C THR A 110 22.87 1.69 17.36
N ASP A 111 23.57 0.57 17.48
CA ASP A 111 24.19 0.10 18.74
C ASP A 111 25.13 1.15 19.37
N ARG A 112 25.82 1.94 18.55
CA ARG A 112 26.73 3.00 19.00
C ARG A 112 26.03 4.30 19.43
N ARG A 113 24.69 4.40 19.26
CA ARG A 113 23.94 5.59 19.70
C ARG A 113 23.67 5.53 21.20
N THR A 114 23.74 6.66 21.87
CA THR A 114 23.68 6.75 23.34
C THR A 114 22.31 6.36 23.88
N SER A 115 21.23 6.75 23.22
CA SER A 115 19.87 6.33 23.54
C SER A 115 18.95 6.54 22.35
N GLN A 116 17.96 5.66 22.17
CA GLN A 116 16.94 5.74 21.13
C GLN A 116 15.57 5.68 21.81
N LYS A 117 14.74 6.69 21.60
CA LYS A 117 13.34 6.65 22.07
C LYS A 117 12.51 5.81 21.12
N ILE A 118 11.98 4.73 21.62
CA ILE A 118 11.25 3.72 20.85
C ILE A 118 9.81 3.63 21.36
N ASP A 119 8.85 3.54 20.44
CA ASP A 119 7.47 3.25 20.80
C ASP A 119 7.31 1.74 21.03
N GLY A 120 7.14 1.36 22.30
CA GLY A 120 7.05 -0.04 22.72
C GLY A 120 5.87 -0.81 22.11
N ARG A 121 4.84 -0.12 21.62
CA ARG A 121 3.67 -0.76 20.97
C ARG A 121 4.06 -1.55 19.72
N TYR A 122 5.10 -1.10 19.01
CA TYR A 122 5.52 -1.70 17.74
C TYR A 122 6.67 -2.68 17.90
N LEU A 123 7.23 -2.82 19.13
CA LEU A 123 8.38 -3.67 19.40
C LEU A 123 8.03 -5.15 19.22
N LEU A 124 8.94 -5.90 18.60
CA LEU A 124 8.86 -7.34 18.33
C LEU A 124 10.04 -8.11 18.90
N ILE A 125 11.16 -7.44 19.16
CA ILE A 125 12.40 -8.02 19.68
C ILE A 125 12.61 -7.61 21.14
N ASP A 126 13.52 -8.29 21.82
CA ASP A 126 13.98 -7.87 23.13
C ASP A 126 14.61 -6.48 23.05
N THR A 127 14.29 -5.62 24.02
CA THR A 127 14.73 -4.23 23.99
C THR A 127 16.27 -4.12 24.07
N PRO A 128 16.96 -3.64 23.02
CA PRO A 128 18.40 -3.38 23.09
C PRO A 128 18.74 -2.39 24.20
N LYS A 129 19.96 -2.51 24.76
CA LYS A 129 20.40 -1.70 25.93
C LYS A 129 20.33 -0.20 25.71
N ASN A 130 20.46 0.26 24.47
CA ASN A 130 20.45 1.66 24.08
C ASN A 130 19.05 2.17 23.67
N TRP A 131 18.02 1.31 23.74
CA TRP A 131 16.64 1.68 23.44
C TRP A 131 15.89 2.01 24.73
N VAL A 132 15.21 3.15 24.73
CA VAL A 132 14.37 3.62 25.83
C VAL A 132 12.92 3.62 25.33
N ILE A 133 12.10 2.80 25.96
CA ILE A 133 10.68 2.75 25.66
C ILE A 133 10.06 4.08 26.10
N ALA A 134 9.46 4.81 25.16
CA ALA A 134 8.66 5.97 25.49
C ALA A 134 7.36 5.48 26.13
N ASP A 135 7.18 5.73 27.43
CA ASP A 135 5.91 5.47 28.11
C ASP A 135 4.84 6.39 27.52
N ASN A 136 3.99 5.84 26.68
CA ASN A 136 2.85 6.55 26.10
C ASN A 136 1.67 6.69 27.08
N ASN A 137 1.94 6.76 28.39
CA ASN A 137 0.93 7.07 29.40
C ASN A 137 0.70 8.58 29.59
N SER A 138 1.35 9.40 28.79
CA SER A 138 0.95 10.79 28.64
C SER A 138 -0.07 10.89 27.53
N ILE A 139 -1.30 10.56 27.80
CA ILE A 139 -2.44 11.18 27.13
C ILE A 139 -2.26 12.68 27.45
N ASN A 140 -1.71 13.42 26.51
CA ASN A 140 -1.86 14.86 26.50
C ASN A 140 -3.35 15.12 26.27
N VAL A 141 -4.07 15.21 27.37
CA VAL A 141 -5.26 16.03 27.45
C VAL A 141 -4.75 17.45 27.29
N ASP A 142 -4.57 17.90 26.08
CA ASP A 142 -4.55 19.32 25.81
C ASP A 142 -5.95 19.84 26.10
N ASN A 143 -6.11 20.22 27.36
CA ASN A 143 -7.14 21.13 27.80
C ASN A 143 -6.94 22.43 27.02
N ASN A 144 -7.63 22.58 25.93
CA ASN A 144 -7.99 23.89 25.45
C ASN A 144 -9.23 24.33 26.23
N SER A 145 -8.94 25.18 27.19
CA SER A 145 -9.89 25.97 27.93
C SER A 145 -10.87 26.66 27.00
N GLU A 146 -12.12 26.45 27.33
CA GLU A 146 -13.22 27.39 27.50
C GLU A 146 -13.18 28.68 26.66
N ASN A 147 -14.12 28.80 25.76
CA ASN A 147 -14.96 29.98 25.74
C ASN A 147 -16.39 29.57 25.39
N ASP A 148 -17.22 29.73 26.41
CA ASP A 148 -18.65 29.83 26.31
C ASP A 148 -19.03 30.92 25.28
N ASP A 149 -20.02 30.65 24.44
CA ASP A 149 -21.15 31.54 24.29
C ASP A 149 -22.30 30.81 23.59
N ASP A 150 -23.37 30.95 24.29
CA ASP A 150 -24.76 30.57 24.16
C ASP A 150 -25.40 30.47 22.75
N ASN A 151 -26.17 29.37 22.66
CA ASN A 151 -27.63 29.33 22.37
C ASN A 151 -28.12 29.19 20.94
N PRO A 152 -29.42 28.79 20.79
CA PRO A 152 -29.78 27.48 20.27
C PRO A 152 -30.75 27.53 19.06
N GLN A 153 -31.11 26.30 18.61
CA GLN A 153 -32.34 26.01 17.82
C GLN A 153 -32.34 26.25 16.31
N SER A 154 -32.48 25.19 15.59
CA SER A 154 -33.74 24.67 15.03
C SER A 154 -33.51 23.47 14.14
N LYS A 155 -34.07 22.39 14.52
CA LYS A 155 -35.18 21.59 13.98
C LYS A 155 -35.27 21.51 12.43
N VAL A 156 -35.14 20.23 12.00
CA VAL A 156 -36.02 19.50 11.08
C VAL A 156 -36.04 19.95 9.62
N ASN A 157 -35.61 19.05 8.74
CA ASN A 157 -36.57 18.42 7.85
C ASN A 157 -36.00 17.21 7.08
N LYS A 158 -36.74 16.12 7.25
CA LYS A 158 -36.76 14.97 6.34
C LYS A 158 -37.35 15.43 5.00
N SER A 159 -36.77 14.99 3.91
CA SER A 159 -37.59 14.69 2.74
C SER A 159 -36.99 13.53 1.96
N LYS A 160 -37.87 12.56 1.87
CA LYS A 160 -37.86 11.39 0.98
C LYS A 160 -38.05 11.86 -0.48
N LEU A 161 -37.81 10.90 -1.33
CA LEU A 161 -38.28 10.65 -2.70
C LEU A 161 -37.20 10.89 -3.76
N ASN A 162 -37.08 10.12 -4.78
CA ASN A 162 -37.79 8.94 -5.31
C ASN A 162 -36.90 8.21 -6.32
N ASN A 163 -37.16 6.92 -6.42
CA ASN A 163 -36.82 6.04 -7.52
C ASN A 163 -37.01 6.66 -8.90
N ILE A 164 -36.09 6.39 -9.83
CA ILE A 164 -36.48 6.10 -11.19
C ILE A 164 -35.70 4.87 -11.66
N HIS A 165 -36.45 3.82 -11.86
CA HIS A 165 -36.20 2.66 -12.68
C HIS A 165 -35.73 3.06 -14.07
N THR A 166 -34.74 2.41 -14.61
CA THR A 166 -34.85 1.91 -15.98
C THR A 166 -33.97 0.68 -16.14
N THR A 167 -34.63 -0.40 -16.26
CA THR A 167 -34.24 -1.74 -16.68
C THR A 167 -33.60 -1.69 -18.06
N THR A 168 -32.44 -2.33 -18.23
CA THR A 168 -32.20 -3.07 -19.47
C THR A 168 -31.39 -4.31 -19.14
N THR A 169 -32.10 -5.37 -18.90
CA THR A 169 -31.67 -6.75 -18.87
C THR A 169 -31.27 -7.13 -20.28
N THR A 170 -30.02 -7.51 -20.50
CA THR A 170 -29.72 -8.41 -21.63
C THR A 170 -28.95 -9.57 -21.03
N ALA A 171 -29.65 -10.68 -20.94
CA ALA A 171 -29.14 -11.99 -20.57
C ALA A 171 -28.10 -12.44 -21.60
N CYS A 172 -26.90 -12.78 -21.17
CA CYS A 172 -26.00 -13.68 -21.88
C CYS A 172 -25.77 -14.90 -21.00
N ALA A 173 -26.57 -15.93 -21.27
CA ALA A 173 -26.29 -17.27 -20.83
C ALA A 173 -25.39 -17.93 -21.86
N LYS A 174 -24.17 -18.29 -21.52
CA LYS A 174 -23.43 -19.44 -22.06
C LYS A 174 -22.34 -19.83 -21.08
N ASN A 175 -22.34 -21.08 -20.67
CA ASN A 175 -21.31 -21.75 -19.89
C ASN A 175 -19.96 -21.64 -20.63
N VAL A 176 -19.08 -20.83 -20.09
CA VAL A 176 -17.64 -20.85 -20.38
C VAL A 176 -16.99 -20.89 -19.00
N GLU A 177 -16.02 -21.78 -18.82
CA GLU A 177 -15.21 -21.83 -17.62
C GLU A 177 -14.77 -20.41 -17.30
N LYS A 178 -15.10 -19.95 -16.08
CA LYS A 178 -14.78 -18.62 -15.63
C LYS A 178 -13.27 -18.54 -15.46
N GLU A 179 -12.58 -17.90 -16.40
CA GLU A 179 -11.25 -17.37 -16.10
C GLU A 179 -11.40 -16.30 -15.02
N GLU A 180 -10.57 -16.38 -13.99
CA GLU A 180 -10.53 -15.36 -12.94
C GLU A 180 -10.18 -14.01 -13.58
N ALA A 181 -10.79 -12.94 -13.06
CA ALA A 181 -10.49 -11.59 -13.54
C ALA A 181 -8.98 -11.33 -13.44
N PRO A 182 -8.36 -10.76 -14.49
CA PRO A 182 -6.91 -10.53 -14.48
C PRO A 182 -6.53 -9.54 -13.39
N THR A 183 -5.36 -9.74 -12.81
CA THR A 183 -4.78 -8.78 -11.87
C THR A 183 -4.30 -7.55 -12.64
N LEU A 184 -4.23 -6.40 -11.96
CA LEU A 184 -3.69 -5.17 -12.54
C LEU A 184 -2.25 -5.36 -13.07
N VAL A 185 -1.47 -6.21 -12.41
CA VAL A 185 -0.09 -6.53 -12.82
C VAL A 185 -0.07 -7.28 -14.15
N GLU A 186 -0.96 -8.23 -14.34
CA GLU A 186 -1.09 -8.98 -15.62
C GLU A 186 -1.48 -8.03 -16.76
N ILE A 187 -2.44 -7.13 -16.52
CA ILE A 187 -2.85 -6.11 -17.49
C ILE A 187 -1.68 -5.17 -17.82
N TYR A 188 -0.96 -4.69 -16.81
CA TYR A 188 0.21 -3.83 -16.99
C TYR A 188 1.30 -4.52 -17.81
N LEU A 189 1.65 -5.75 -17.46
CA LEU A 189 2.68 -6.52 -18.16
C LEU A 189 2.26 -6.79 -19.61
N TYR A 190 1.00 -7.11 -19.84
CA TYR A 190 0.46 -7.31 -21.18
C TYR A 190 0.59 -6.05 -22.04
N PHE A 191 0.20 -4.89 -21.54
CA PHE A 191 0.35 -3.63 -22.26
C PHE A 191 1.80 -3.25 -22.52
N LYS A 192 2.68 -3.55 -21.59
CA LYS A 192 4.11 -3.21 -21.70
C LYS A 192 4.88 -4.15 -22.61
N ILE A 193 4.66 -5.46 -22.48
CA ILE A 193 5.44 -6.48 -23.19
C ILE A 193 4.87 -6.70 -24.59
N GLU A 194 3.57 -6.91 -24.72
CA GLU A 194 2.95 -7.23 -26.01
C GLU A 194 2.72 -6.00 -26.89
N HIS A 195 2.42 -4.85 -26.28
CA HIS A 195 2.11 -3.63 -27.04
C HIS A 195 3.14 -2.51 -26.91
N GLY A 196 4.17 -2.63 -26.06
CA GLY A 196 5.23 -1.64 -25.90
C GLY A 196 4.74 -0.25 -25.48
N LEU A 197 3.60 -0.15 -24.79
CA LEU A 197 3.04 1.13 -24.38
C LEU A 197 3.92 1.85 -23.36
N ILE A 198 4.26 3.12 -23.64
CA ILE A 198 5.07 3.95 -22.74
C ILE A 198 4.29 4.25 -21.46
N ASP A 199 2.98 4.56 -21.57
CA ASP A 199 2.08 4.88 -20.44
C ASP A 199 1.31 3.64 -19.95
N SER A 200 1.95 2.48 -19.96
CA SER A 200 1.30 1.19 -19.66
C SER A 200 0.64 1.13 -18.29
N SER A 201 1.20 1.82 -17.29
CA SER A 201 0.62 1.88 -15.93
C SER A 201 -0.71 2.63 -15.90
N ASP A 202 -0.77 3.81 -16.50
CA ASP A 202 -2.00 4.61 -16.53
C ASP A 202 -3.09 3.93 -17.36
N GLN A 203 -2.69 3.31 -18.48
CA GLN A 203 -3.61 2.58 -19.32
C GLN A 203 -4.12 1.31 -18.66
N ALA A 204 -3.31 0.60 -17.90
CA ALA A 204 -3.74 -0.57 -17.13
C ALA A 204 -4.77 -0.19 -16.06
N ASN A 205 -4.54 0.88 -15.32
CA ASN A 205 -5.48 1.41 -14.32
C ASN A 205 -6.82 1.81 -14.96
N LEU A 206 -6.78 2.50 -16.10
CA LEU A 206 -7.99 2.92 -16.81
C LEU A 206 -8.77 1.72 -17.37
N PHE A 207 -8.07 0.73 -17.91
CA PHE A 207 -8.66 -0.50 -18.44
C PHE A 207 -9.31 -1.33 -17.34
N GLU A 208 -8.63 -1.51 -16.21
CA GLU A 208 -9.16 -2.20 -15.04
C GLU A 208 -10.41 -1.49 -14.51
N ALA A 209 -10.32 -0.17 -14.26
CA ALA A 209 -11.45 0.61 -13.76
C ALA A 209 -12.68 0.58 -14.70
N TYR A 210 -12.44 0.55 -16.01
CA TYR A 210 -13.52 0.45 -17.01
C TYR A 210 -14.22 -0.90 -16.95
N ASN A 211 -13.46 -1.99 -16.82
CA ASN A 211 -14.00 -3.35 -16.83
C ASN A 211 -14.56 -3.77 -15.47
N THR A 212 -14.01 -3.27 -14.36
CA THR A 212 -14.58 -3.49 -13.02
C THR A 212 -15.99 -2.93 -12.91
N LYS A 213 -16.26 -1.76 -13.51
CA LYS A 213 -17.62 -1.18 -13.56
C LYS A 213 -18.61 -1.98 -14.40
N ARG A 214 -18.12 -2.80 -15.33
CA ARG A 214 -18.93 -3.61 -16.27
C ARG A 214 -19.08 -5.06 -15.86
N SER A 215 -18.48 -5.47 -14.75
CA SER A 215 -18.29 -6.84 -14.32
C SER A 215 -17.48 -7.66 -15.33
N TRP A 216 -16.31 -8.13 -14.92
CA TRP A 216 -15.43 -8.99 -15.71
C TRP A 216 -16.11 -10.24 -16.26
N ASP A 217 -17.23 -10.65 -15.64
CA ASP A 217 -18.06 -11.78 -16.06
C ASP A 217 -18.62 -11.68 -17.50
N CYS A 218 -18.59 -10.50 -18.09
CA CYS A 218 -19.08 -10.26 -19.45
C CYS A 218 -17.98 -10.32 -20.52
N LEU A 219 -16.73 -10.54 -20.13
CA LEU A 219 -15.60 -10.63 -21.06
C LEU A 219 -15.20 -12.09 -21.27
N PRO A 220 -15.35 -12.64 -22.48
CA PRO A 220 -14.93 -14.01 -22.78
C PRO A 220 -13.41 -14.19 -22.74
N ASP A 221 -12.64 -13.13 -23.01
CA ASP A 221 -11.19 -13.08 -22.98
C ASP A 221 -10.75 -11.62 -22.74
N TRP A 222 -10.11 -11.38 -21.62
CA TRP A 222 -9.66 -10.05 -21.27
C TRP A 222 -8.52 -9.54 -22.16
N LYS A 223 -7.69 -10.43 -22.74
CA LYS A 223 -6.60 -10.07 -23.64
C LYS A 223 -7.12 -9.47 -24.94
N SER A 224 -8.14 -10.09 -25.53
CA SER A 224 -8.82 -9.53 -26.71
C SER A 224 -9.46 -8.17 -26.43
N ALA A 225 -10.00 -7.96 -25.22
CA ALA A 225 -10.52 -6.65 -24.84
C ALA A 225 -9.38 -5.62 -24.66
N ALA A 226 -8.22 -6.04 -24.16
CA ALA A 226 -7.02 -5.22 -24.01
C ALA A 226 -6.46 -4.81 -25.39
N ASP A 227 -6.41 -5.70 -26.36
CA ASP A 227 -6.00 -5.41 -27.75
C ASP A 227 -6.87 -4.34 -28.40
N LEU A 228 -8.18 -4.46 -28.23
CA LEU A 228 -9.14 -3.45 -28.71
C LEU A 228 -8.97 -2.09 -28.00
N TRP A 229 -8.61 -2.12 -26.71
CA TRP A 229 -8.31 -0.91 -25.96
C TRP A 229 -7.08 -0.20 -26.51
N VAL A 230 -6.00 -0.93 -26.76
CA VAL A 230 -4.75 -0.39 -27.33
C VAL A 230 -4.98 0.15 -28.74
N ALA A 231 -5.74 -0.57 -29.57
CA ALA A 231 -6.09 -0.10 -30.90
C ALA A 231 -6.84 1.26 -30.87
N ARG A 232 -7.73 1.46 -29.90
CA ARG A 232 -8.44 2.75 -29.71
C ARG A 232 -7.53 3.89 -29.27
N ILE A 233 -6.51 3.60 -28.44
CA ILE A 233 -5.52 4.61 -28.02
C ILE A 233 -4.69 5.05 -29.21
N ASN A 234 -4.22 4.10 -30.02
CA ASN A 234 -3.37 4.37 -31.17
C ASN A 234 -4.12 5.13 -32.29
N ASN A 235 -5.43 4.93 -32.41
CA ASN A 235 -6.26 5.65 -33.39
C ASN A 235 -6.67 7.07 -32.94
N ARG A 236 -6.31 7.49 -31.71
CA ARG A 236 -6.58 8.84 -31.20
C ARG A 236 -5.37 9.78 -31.27
N LYS A 237 -4.24 9.27 -31.71
CA LYS A 237 -3.03 10.06 -32.03
C LYS A 237 -3.03 10.43 -33.51
#